data_35987e51130af9026295ac53967d3ab4
#
_entry.id   35987e51130af9026295ac53967d3ab4
#
_cell.length_a   1.000
_cell.length_b   1.000
_cell.length_c   1.000
_cell.angle_alpha   90.00
_cell.angle_beta   90.00
_cell.angle_gamma   90.00
#
_symmetry.space_group_name_H-M   'P 1'
#
loop_
_entity.id
_entity.type
_entity.pdbx_description
1 polymer ?
#
loop_
_entity_poly.entity_id
_entity_poly.type
_entity_poly.pdbx_seq_one_letter_code
_entity_poly.pdbx_strand_id
1 'polypeptide(L)'
;VPFAKLGKKQRHQISLVPQDFAFYPLLTVWENLKFFASLYDVRDKGYLLELLAKVDLTSHKNKLAKHLSGGLKRRLNFAIGLINRPIVIFLDEITVGIDPQSRQFILDSVAALKEQGVTVIYTSHYLQEIEQLCDKLVLLNEGNLIYQGSVQGILEEEQSLERFYLDFLNQAGNTC
;
A
#
# COMPACT_ATOMS: atom_id res chain seq x y z
N VAL A 1 -3.30 -4.73 21.37
CA VAL A 1 -4.76 -4.61 21.63
C VAL A 1 -5.47 -5.11 20.39
N PRO A 2 -6.45 -6.06 20.47
CA PRO A 2 -7.21 -6.50 19.31
C PRO A 2 -7.91 -5.33 18.60
N PHE A 3 -7.94 -5.34 17.25
CA PHE A 3 -8.54 -4.27 16.44
C PHE A 3 -9.98 -3.93 16.85
N ALA A 4 -10.77 -4.94 17.22
CA ALA A 4 -12.15 -4.77 17.70
C ALA A 4 -12.27 -3.92 18.97
N LYS A 5 -11.19 -3.80 19.76
CA LYS A 5 -11.14 -3.00 21.01
C LYS A 5 -10.62 -1.58 20.79
N LEU A 6 -10.21 -1.23 19.56
CA LEU A 6 -9.77 0.13 19.25
C LEU A 6 -10.95 1.09 19.24
N GLY A 7 -10.79 2.25 19.86
CA GLY A 7 -11.77 3.34 19.79
C GLY A 7 -11.87 3.94 18.38
N LYS A 8 -12.95 4.71 18.11
CA LYS A 8 -13.17 5.35 16.80
C LYS A 8 -11.96 6.18 16.36
N LYS A 9 -11.38 6.98 17.24
CA LYS A 9 -10.21 7.82 16.95
C LYS A 9 -9.00 7.01 16.51
N GLN A 10 -8.74 5.88 17.16
CA GLN A 10 -7.60 5.00 16.81
C GLN A 10 -7.83 4.31 15.47
N ARG A 11 -9.06 3.84 15.20
CA ARG A 11 -9.41 3.23 13.91
C ARG A 11 -9.28 4.21 12.75
N HIS A 12 -9.58 5.50 12.97
CA HIS A 12 -9.37 6.54 11.96
C HIS A 12 -7.88 6.79 11.62
N GLN A 13 -6.94 6.31 12.44
CA GLN A 13 -5.51 6.40 12.18
C GLN A 13 -4.94 5.19 11.43
N ILE A 14 -5.79 4.25 11.07
CA ILE A 14 -5.43 3.03 10.33
C ILE A 14 -6.13 3.07 8.97
N SER A 15 -5.40 2.77 7.92
CA SER A 15 -5.92 2.72 6.56
C SER A 15 -5.62 1.39 5.89
N LEU A 16 -6.45 1.04 4.90
CA LEU A 16 -6.24 -0.08 4.01
C LEU A 16 -6.40 0.39 2.56
N VAL A 17 -5.43 0.09 1.73
CA VAL A 17 -5.52 0.18 0.26
C VAL A 17 -5.58 -1.24 -0.28
N PRO A 18 -6.76 -1.73 -0.65
CA PRO A 18 -6.91 -3.11 -1.14
C PRO A 18 -6.38 -3.27 -2.56
N GLN A 19 -6.13 -4.52 -2.95
CA GLN A 19 -5.76 -4.91 -4.31
C GLN A 19 -6.81 -4.46 -5.33
N ASP A 20 -8.09 -4.69 -5.05
CA ASP A 20 -9.19 -4.21 -5.87
C ASP A 20 -9.45 -2.71 -5.67
N PHE A 21 -9.94 -2.05 -6.73
CA PHE A 21 -10.22 -0.63 -6.66
C PHE A 21 -11.45 -0.34 -5.80
N ALA A 22 -11.27 0.39 -4.70
CA ALA A 22 -12.31 0.73 -3.74
C ALA A 22 -12.99 2.09 -3.99
N PHE A 23 -12.92 2.62 -5.22
CA PHE A 23 -13.53 3.89 -5.59
C PHE A 23 -14.79 3.70 -6.47
N TYR A 24 -15.58 4.75 -6.62
CA TYR A 24 -16.78 4.76 -7.46
C TYR A 24 -16.40 5.11 -8.91
N PRO A 25 -16.57 4.20 -9.88
CA PRO A 25 -16.12 4.40 -11.27
C PRO A 25 -16.86 5.53 -12.01
N LEU A 26 -18.09 5.80 -11.63
CA LEU A 26 -18.95 6.82 -12.25
C LEU A 26 -18.80 8.21 -11.62
N LEU A 27 -18.04 8.35 -10.56
CA LEU A 27 -17.65 9.63 -10.00
C LEU A 27 -16.32 10.09 -10.63
N THR A 28 -16.11 11.39 -10.67
CA THR A 28 -14.82 11.98 -11.02
C THR A 28 -13.77 11.68 -9.93
N VAL A 29 -12.50 11.86 -10.25
CA VAL A 29 -11.40 11.74 -9.28
C VAL A 29 -11.68 12.64 -8.05
N TRP A 30 -12.10 13.89 -8.28
CA TRP A 30 -12.39 14.82 -7.21
C TRP A 30 -13.62 14.45 -6.37
N GLU A 31 -14.68 13.96 -7.01
CA GLU A 31 -15.88 13.51 -6.29
C GLU A 31 -15.57 12.28 -5.44
N ASN A 32 -14.76 11.34 -5.92
CA ASN A 32 -14.29 10.22 -5.12
C ASN A 32 -13.55 10.71 -3.87
N LEU A 33 -12.54 11.59 -4.02
CA LEU A 33 -11.81 12.12 -2.87
C LEU A 33 -12.73 12.83 -1.87
N LYS A 34 -13.65 13.66 -2.32
CA LYS A 34 -14.61 14.34 -1.44
C LYS A 34 -15.52 13.36 -0.72
N PHE A 35 -16.00 12.33 -1.42
CA PHE A 35 -16.84 11.31 -0.84
C PHE A 35 -16.12 10.59 0.31
N PHE A 36 -14.93 10.04 0.04
CA PHE A 36 -14.16 9.34 1.07
C PHE A 36 -13.71 10.28 2.20
N ALA A 37 -13.36 11.53 1.89
CA ALA A 37 -13.03 12.53 2.90
C ALA A 37 -14.19 12.79 3.87
N SER A 38 -15.43 12.78 3.38
CA SER A 38 -16.61 12.97 4.21
C SER A 38 -16.81 11.84 5.23
N LEU A 39 -16.37 10.62 4.94
CA LEU A 39 -16.45 9.47 5.85
C LEU A 39 -15.51 9.61 7.07
N TYR A 40 -14.44 10.40 6.91
CA TYR A 40 -13.45 10.68 7.95
C TYR A 40 -13.58 12.09 8.55
N ASP A 41 -14.66 12.83 8.22
CA ASP A 41 -14.86 14.23 8.63
C ASP A 41 -13.75 15.17 8.14
N VAL A 42 -13.01 14.83 7.08
CA VAL A 42 -11.97 15.65 6.47
C VAL A 42 -12.62 16.67 5.53
N ARG A 43 -12.65 17.96 5.95
CA ARG A 43 -13.30 19.06 5.22
C ARG A 43 -12.31 20.01 4.54
N ASP A 44 -11.01 19.83 4.79
CA ASP A 44 -9.95 20.68 4.25
C ASP A 44 -9.76 20.40 2.75
N LYS A 45 -10.31 21.30 1.92
CA LYS A 45 -10.17 21.23 0.46
C LYS A 45 -8.73 21.48 0.00
N GLY A 46 -7.97 22.30 0.71
CA GLY A 46 -6.57 22.57 0.42
C GLY A 46 -5.76 21.28 0.53
N TYR A 47 -5.92 20.56 1.64
CA TYR A 47 -5.28 19.27 1.85
C TYR A 47 -5.65 18.23 0.75
N LEU A 48 -6.92 18.16 0.36
CA LEU A 48 -7.33 17.24 -0.71
C LEU A 48 -6.71 17.60 -2.07
N LEU A 49 -6.48 18.88 -2.35
CA LEU A 49 -5.78 19.33 -3.56
C LEU A 49 -4.27 19.00 -3.49
N GLU A 50 -3.65 19.19 -2.34
CA GLU A 50 -2.27 18.77 -2.10
C GLU A 50 -2.11 17.25 -2.27
N LEU A 51 -3.07 16.47 -1.77
CA LEU A 51 -3.07 15.02 -1.94
C LEU A 51 -3.17 14.62 -3.41
N LEU A 52 -4.03 15.27 -4.20
CA LEU A 52 -4.08 15.08 -5.65
C LEU A 52 -2.76 15.39 -6.34
N ALA A 53 -2.09 16.46 -5.92
CA ALA A 53 -0.79 16.82 -6.48
C ALA A 53 0.28 15.77 -6.12
N LYS A 54 0.30 15.30 -4.87
CA LYS A 54 1.24 14.26 -4.40
C LYS A 54 1.12 12.95 -5.20
N VAL A 55 -0.08 12.58 -5.64
CA VAL A 55 -0.29 11.36 -6.45
C VAL A 55 -0.35 11.64 -7.95
N ASP A 56 0.02 12.85 -8.39
CA ASP A 56 0.04 13.29 -9.79
C ASP A 56 -1.32 13.06 -10.51
N LEU A 57 -2.42 13.46 -9.85
CA LEU A 57 -3.77 13.37 -10.40
C LEU A 57 -4.45 14.73 -10.62
N THR A 58 -3.73 15.83 -10.43
CA THR A 58 -4.28 17.20 -10.53
C THR A 58 -4.93 17.45 -11.91
N SER A 59 -4.25 17.06 -13.00
CA SER A 59 -4.75 17.22 -14.38
C SER A 59 -5.97 16.33 -14.68
N HIS A 60 -6.16 15.28 -13.89
CA HIS A 60 -7.25 14.31 -14.04
C HIS A 60 -8.42 14.55 -13.08
N LYS A 61 -8.37 15.62 -12.27
CA LYS A 61 -9.33 15.93 -11.20
C LYS A 61 -10.80 15.79 -11.62
N ASN A 62 -11.14 16.26 -12.80
CA ASN A 62 -12.53 16.29 -13.31
C ASN A 62 -12.85 15.07 -14.22
N LYS A 63 -11.91 14.16 -14.42
CA LYS A 63 -12.11 12.96 -15.23
C LYS A 63 -12.84 11.88 -14.44
N LEU A 64 -13.80 11.20 -15.07
CA LEU A 64 -14.47 10.03 -14.44
C LEU A 64 -13.43 8.93 -14.15
N ALA A 65 -13.51 8.34 -12.97
CA ALA A 65 -12.55 7.33 -12.51
C ALA A 65 -12.50 6.09 -13.43
N LYS A 66 -13.62 5.72 -14.05
CA LYS A 66 -13.66 4.61 -15.03
C LYS A 66 -12.77 4.84 -16.25
N HIS A 67 -12.52 6.09 -16.64
CA HIS A 67 -11.74 6.47 -17.82
C HIS A 67 -10.24 6.66 -17.53
N LEU A 68 -9.79 6.41 -16.30
CA LEU A 68 -8.38 6.42 -15.94
C LEU A 68 -7.68 5.16 -16.46
N SER A 69 -6.38 5.27 -16.76
CA SER A 69 -5.51 4.10 -16.97
C SER A 69 -5.38 3.27 -15.68
N GLY A 70 -4.89 2.04 -15.77
CA GLY A 70 -4.64 1.18 -14.60
C GLY A 70 -3.78 1.84 -13.54
N GLY A 71 -2.66 2.44 -13.95
CA GLY A 71 -1.76 3.17 -13.06
C GLY A 71 -2.41 4.38 -12.40
N LEU A 72 -3.17 5.19 -13.15
CA LEU A 72 -3.91 6.34 -12.59
C LEU A 72 -5.03 5.90 -11.63
N LYS A 73 -5.69 4.78 -11.91
CA LYS A 73 -6.65 4.16 -10.99
C LYS A 73 -5.97 3.74 -9.68
N ARG A 74 -4.77 3.16 -9.77
CA ARG A 74 -3.99 2.76 -8.60
C ARG A 74 -3.57 3.97 -7.76
N ARG A 75 -3.15 5.06 -8.40
CA ARG A 75 -2.84 6.34 -7.72
C ARG A 75 -4.07 6.92 -7.01
N LEU A 76 -5.27 6.84 -7.62
CA LEU A 76 -6.51 7.27 -6.97
C LEU A 76 -6.83 6.40 -5.75
N ASN A 77 -6.71 5.06 -5.87
CA ASN A 77 -6.94 4.14 -4.76
C ASN A 77 -5.98 4.42 -3.59
N PHE A 78 -4.70 4.66 -3.91
CA PHE A 78 -3.68 5.02 -2.93
C PHE A 78 -3.98 6.37 -2.26
N ALA A 79 -4.36 7.40 -3.03
CA ALA A 79 -4.76 8.70 -2.49
C ALA A 79 -5.93 8.59 -1.50
N ILE A 80 -6.94 7.76 -1.81
CA ILE A 80 -8.08 7.51 -0.93
C ILE A 80 -7.60 6.95 0.42
N GLY A 81 -6.65 6.02 0.41
CA GLY A 81 -6.05 5.46 1.62
C GLY A 81 -5.27 6.46 2.47
N LEU A 82 -4.89 7.62 1.92
CA LEU A 82 -4.14 8.66 2.63
C LEU A 82 -5.01 9.79 3.21
N ILE A 83 -6.32 9.82 2.88
CA ILE A 83 -7.22 10.94 3.24
C ILE A 83 -7.24 11.19 4.75
N ASN A 84 -7.28 10.16 5.56
CA ASN A 84 -7.36 10.24 7.02
C ASN A 84 -6.00 10.46 7.70
N ARG A 85 -4.92 10.70 6.95
CA ARG A 85 -3.54 10.87 7.47
C ARG A 85 -3.16 9.72 8.41
N PRO A 86 -3.12 8.47 7.92
CA PRO A 86 -2.93 7.31 8.76
C PRO A 86 -1.53 7.29 9.40
N ILE A 87 -1.44 6.73 10.61
CA ILE A 87 -0.15 6.37 11.23
C ILE A 87 0.25 4.93 10.90
N VAL A 88 -0.74 4.11 10.50
CA VAL A 88 -0.54 2.74 9.99
C VAL A 88 -1.35 2.58 8.72
N ILE A 89 -0.71 2.12 7.65
CA ILE A 89 -1.36 1.83 6.38
C ILE A 89 -1.04 0.40 5.93
N PHE A 90 -2.09 -0.33 5.56
CA PHE A 90 -1.99 -1.63 4.90
C PHE A 90 -2.09 -1.42 3.40
N LEU A 91 -1.14 -1.95 2.65
CA LEU A 91 -1.05 -1.85 1.19
C LEU A 91 -1.06 -3.26 0.63
N ASP A 92 -2.20 -3.67 0.09
CA ASP A 92 -2.41 -5.05 -0.34
C ASP A 92 -2.21 -5.17 -1.85
N GLU A 93 -1.07 -5.74 -2.26
CA GLU A 93 -0.67 -5.99 -3.66
C GLU A 93 -0.89 -4.79 -4.60
N ILE A 94 -0.58 -3.58 -4.14
CA ILE A 94 -0.94 -2.34 -4.82
C ILE A 94 -0.21 -2.08 -6.14
N THR A 95 0.80 -2.89 -6.48
CA THR A 95 1.58 -2.77 -7.72
C THR A 95 1.20 -3.79 -8.79
N VAL A 96 0.29 -4.69 -8.47
CA VAL A 96 -0.16 -5.74 -9.40
C VAL A 96 -0.95 -5.14 -10.56
N GLY A 97 -0.62 -5.58 -11.79
CA GLY A 97 -1.36 -5.26 -13.00
C GLY A 97 -1.21 -3.82 -13.51
N ILE A 98 -0.20 -3.09 -13.06
CA ILE A 98 0.13 -1.74 -13.55
C ILE A 98 1.45 -1.73 -14.33
N ASP A 99 1.63 -0.70 -15.16
CA ASP A 99 2.85 -0.50 -15.96
C ASP A 99 4.07 -0.18 -15.06
N PRO A 100 5.31 -0.39 -15.56
CA PRO A 100 6.52 -0.17 -14.77
C PRO A 100 6.68 1.26 -14.22
N GLN A 101 6.27 2.28 -14.99
CA GLN A 101 6.36 3.67 -14.56
C GLN A 101 5.42 3.97 -13.42
N SER A 102 4.17 3.50 -13.51
CA SER A 102 3.18 3.62 -12.45
C SER A 102 3.59 2.84 -11.20
N ARG A 103 4.20 1.66 -11.38
CA ARG A 103 4.76 0.85 -10.29
C ARG A 103 5.84 1.63 -9.53
N GLN A 104 6.84 2.16 -10.24
CA GLN A 104 7.92 2.92 -9.59
C GLN A 104 7.37 4.12 -8.84
N PHE A 105 6.42 4.85 -9.42
CA PHE A 105 5.78 5.98 -8.75
C PHE A 105 5.13 5.57 -7.41
N ILE A 106 4.45 4.42 -7.36
CA ILE A 106 3.84 3.91 -6.12
C ILE A 106 4.92 3.53 -5.10
N LEU A 107 5.98 2.83 -5.52
CA LEU A 107 7.09 2.45 -4.63
C LEU A 107 7.76 3.68 -4.01
N ASP A 108 8.06 4.70 -4.81
CA ASP A 108 8.63 5.98 -4.33
C ASP A 108 7.69 6.68 -3.35
N SER A 109 6.37 6.65 -3.62
CA SER A 109 5.37 7.23 -2.74
C SER A 109 5.28 6.49 -1.40
N VAL A 110 5.43 5.18 -1.39
CA VAL A 110 5.48 4.35 -0.17
C VAL A 110 6.75 4.63 0.63
N ALA A 111 7.91 4.73 -0.03
CA ALA A 111 9.16 5.11 0.62
C ALA A 111 9.04 6.47 1.33
N ALA A 112 8.45 7.47 0.64
CA ALA A 112 8.21 8.79 1.22
C ALA A 112 7.26 8.76 2.45
N LEU A 113 6.30 7.84 2.51
CA LEU A 113 5.45 7.66 3.70
C LEU A 113 6.27 7.11 4.89
N LYS A 114 7.18 6.17 4.66
CA LYS A 114 8.07 5.63 5.69
C LYS A 114 8.96 6.75 6.28
N GLU A 115 9.54 7.59 5.44
CA GLU A 115 10.33 8.75 5.86
C GLU A 115 9.53 9.74 6.72
N GLN A 116 8.22 9.85 6.48
CA GLN A 116 7.30 10.65 7.29
C GLN A 116 6.88 9.97 8.60
N GLY A 117 7.40 8.77 8.90
CA GLY A 117 7.12 8.02 10.12
C GLY A 117 5.82 7.20 10.09
N VAL A 118 5.22 7.01 8.92
CA VAL A 118 4.05 6.13 8.78
C VAL A 118 4.50 4.67 8.82
N THR A 119 3.86 3.87 9.65
CA THR A 119 4.07 2.42 9.63
C THR A 119 3.35 1.81 8.43
N VAL A 120 4.10 1.21 7.52
CA VAL A 120 3.57 0.58 6.31
C VAL A 120 3.60 -0.94 6.48
N ILE A 121 2.46 -1.59 6.31
CA ILE A 121 2.34 -3.04 6.17
C ILE A 121 2.05 -3.32 4.70
N TYR A 122 3.05 -3.89 4.02
CA TYR A 122 3.06 -4.06 2.59
C TYR A 122 2.99 -5.55 2.23
N THR A 123 1.98 -5.96 1.46
CA THR A 123 1.93 -7.30 0.91
C THR A 123 2.31 -7.27 -0.58
N SER A 124 3.16 -8.15 -1.00
CA SER A 124 3.55 -8.33 -2.39
C SER A 124 4.06 -9.76 -2.61
N HIS A 125 3.89 -10.26 -3.82
CA HIS A 125 4.58 -11.46 -4.30
C HIS A 125 5.83 -11.13 -5.12
N TYR A 126 6.16 -9.83 -5.27
CA TYR A 126 7.40 -9.37 -5.90
C TYR A 126 8.49 -9.13 -4.84
N LEU A 127 9.37 -10.10 -4.67
CA LEU A 127 10.40 -10.06 -3.62
C LEU A 127 11.32 -8.84 -3.74
N GLN A 128 11.60 -8.37 -4.96
CA GLN A 128 12.38 -7.16 -5.20
C GLN A 128 11.74 -5.89 -4.59
N GLU A 129 10.41 -5.80 -4.56
CA GLU A 129 9.73 -4.69 -3.89
C GLU A 129 9.89 -4.76 -2.37
N ILE A 130 9.87 -5.97 -1.81
CA ILE A 130 10.11 -6.20 -0.39
C ILE A 130 11.56 -5.80 -0.03
N GLU A 131 12.54 -6.21 -0.83
CA GLU A 131 13.94 -5.81 -0.67
C GLU A 131 14.13 -4.29 -0.67
N GLN A 132 13.43 -3.61 -1.58
CA GLN A 132 13.54 -2.15 -1.74
C GLN A 132 12.87 -1.36 -0.61
N LEU A 133 11.73 -1.84 -0.10
CA LEU A 133 10.85 -1.04 0.75
C LEU A 133 10.83 -1.47 2.20
N CYS A 134 11.02 -2.76 2.49
CA CYS A 134 10.68 -3.30 3.81
C CYS A 134 11.92 -3.44 4.70
N ASP A 135 11.76 -3.12 5.97
CA ASP A 135 12.81 -3.34 6.99
C ASP A 135 12.71 -4.75 7.57
N LYS A 136 11.48 -5.30 7.61
CA LYS A 136 11.16 -6.60 8.19
C LYS A 136 10.32 -7.42 7.22
N LEU A 137 10.56 -8.72 7.21
CA LEU A 137 9.81 -9.71 6.45
C LEU A 137 9.06 -10.64 7.39
N VAL A 138 7.82 -10.94 7.01
CA VAL A 138 6.99 -11.98 7.61
C VAL A 138 6.52 -12.89 6.48
N LEU A 139 6.83 -14.19 6.55
CA LEU A 139 6.32 -15.18 5.61
C LEU A 139 5.18 -15.97 6.26
N LEU A 140 4.09 -16.06 5.54
CA LEU A 140 2.91 -16.85 5.91
C LEU A 140 2.70 -17.98 4.89
N ASN A 141 2.43 -19.18 5.39
CA ASN A 141 2.01 -20.30 4.56
C ASN A 141 0.82 -21.02 5.22
N GLU A 142 -0.25 -21.22 4.48
CA GLU A 142 -1.48 -21.87 4.96
C GLU A 142 -2.00 -21.25 6.29
N GLY A 143 -1.86 -19.94 6.45
CA GLY A 143 -2.28 -19.23 7.66
C GLY A 143 -1.30 -19.30 8.85
N ASN A 144 -0.20 -20.04 8.71
CA ASN A 144 0.83 -20.17 9.73
C ASN A 144 1.99 -19.21 9.47
N LEU A 145 2.52 -18.63 10.56
CA LEU A 145 3.77 -17.87 10.52
C LEU A 145 4.93 -18.85 10.38
N ILE A 146 5.63 -18.80 9.24
CA ILE A 146 6.77 -19.70 8.96
C ILE A 146 8.12 -19.01 9.10
N TYR A 147 8.18 -17.69 8.92
CA TYR A 147 9.40 -16.91 9.12
C TYR A 147 9.07 -15.48 9.54
N GLN A 148 9.93 -14.89 10.38
CA GLN A 148 9.94 -13.46 10.71
C GLN A 148 11.38 -13.01 10.96
N GLY A 149 11.82 -11.96 10.25
CA GLY A 149 13.17 -11.46 10.38
C GLY A 149 13.42 -10.10 9.75
N SER A 150 14.66 -9.64 9.79
CA SER A 150 15.13 -8.43 9.11
C SER A 150 15.38 -8.74 7.63
N VAL A 151 14.92 -7.88 6.73
CA VAL A 151 15.24 -7.98 5.29
C VAL A 151 16.75 -7.83 5.08
N GLN A 152 17.35 -6.83 5.71
CA GLN A 152 18.79 -6.61 5.59
C GLN A 152 19.63 -7.80 6.10
N GLY A 153 19.22 -8.42 7.23
CA GLY A 153 19.91 -9.61 7.75
C GLY A 153 19.89 -10.77 6.77
N ILE A 154 18.76 -10.99 6.07
CA ILE A 154 18.68 -12.01 5.03
C ILE A 154 19.60 -11.67 3.84
N LEU A 155 19.62 -10.40 3.41
CA LEU A 155 20.45 -9.98 2.27
C LEU A 155 21.95 -10.09 2.55
N GLU A 156 22.37 -9.91 3.81
CA GLU A 156 23.77 -10.10 4.24
C GLU A 156 24.18 -11.58 4.20
N GLU A 157 23.26 -12.51 4.47
CA GLU A 157 23.53 -13.96 4.49
C GLU A 157 23.34 -14.61 3.11
N GLU A 158 22.24 -14.28 2.42
CA GLU A 158 21.76 -15.02 1.24
C GLU A 158 21.85 -14.22 -0.08
N GLN A 159 22.27 -12.96 -0.05
CA GLN A 159 22.41 -12.04 -1.19
C GLN A 159 21.09 -11.61 -1.87
N SER A 160 19.98 -12.36 -1.74
CA SER A 160 18.65 -11.97 -2.25
C SER A 160 17.53 -12.67 -1.47
N LEU A 161 16.36 -12.02 -1.39
CA LEU A 161 15.16 -12.66 -0.82
C LEU A 161 14.64 -13.81 -1.70
N GLU A 162 14.88 -13.77 -3.01
CA GLU A 162 14.47 -14.85 -3.91
C GLU A 162 15.22 -16.14 -3.58
N ARG A 163 16.54 -16.06 -3.39
CA ARG A 163 17.36 -17.21 -2.99
C ARG A 163 16.93 -17.73 -1.63
N PHE A 164 16.82 -16.85 -0.64
CA PHE A 164 16.32 -17.21 0.68
C PHE A 164 14.97 -17.95 0.62
N TYR A 165 14.03 -17.42 -0.17
CA TYR A 165 12.70 -18.00 -0.30
C TYR A 165 12.72 -19.39 -0.93
N LEU A 166 13.52 -19.59 -2.00
CA LEU A 166 13.67 -20.88 -2.66
C LEU A 166 14.34 -21.91 -1.73
N ASP A 167 15.40 -21.55 -1.01
CA ASP A 167 16.06 -22.43 -0.08
C ASP A 167 15.15 -22.80 1.09
N PHE A 168 14.37 -21.87 1.58
CA PHE A 168 13.35 -22.10 2.60
C PHE A 168 12.28 -23.11 2.15
N LEU A 169 11.75 -22.96 0.94
CA LEU A 169 10.76 -23.90 0.37
C LEU A 169 11.33 -25.31 0.19
N ASN A 170 12.58 -25.42 -0.27
CA ASN A 170 13.27 -26.71 -0.45
C ASN A 170 13.46 -27.44 0.90
N GLN A 171 13.76 -26.72 1.97
CA GLN A 171 13.88 -27.28 3.32
C GLN A 171 12.53 -27.71 3.88
N ALA A 172 11.48 -26.90 3.69
CA ALA A 172 10.12 -27.23 4.15
C ALA A 172 9.51 -28.41 3.40
N GLY A 173 9.83 -28.58 2.09
CA GLY A 173 9.35 -29.71 1.27
C GLY A 173 10.03 -31.05 1.59
N ASN A 174 11.19 -31.04 2.26
CA ASN A 174 11.91 -32.26 2.68
C ASN A 174 11.51 -32.77 4.08
N THR A 175 10.53 -32.14 4.72
CA THR A 175 10.11 -32.49 6.11
C THR A 175 8.73 -33.19 6.14
N CYS A 176 8.20 -33.64 4.98
CA CYS A 176 6.99 -34.46 4.87
C CYS A 176 7.30 -35.93 4.58
#